data_32e82c6ff898f53d160081993171e75a
#
_entry.id   32e82c6ff898f53d160081993171e75a
#
_cell.length_a   1.000
_cell.length_b   1.000
_cell.length_c   1.000
_cell.angle_alpha   90.00
_cell.angle_beta   90.00
_cell.angle_gamma   90.00
#
_symmetry.space_group_name_H-M   'P 1'
#
loop_
_entity.id
_entity.type
_entity.pdbx_description
1 polymer ?
#
loop_
_entity_poly.entity_id
_entity_poly.type
_entity_poly.pdbx_seq_one_letter_code
_entity_poly.pdbx_strand_id
1 'polypeptide(L)'
;MGFMKKILRYFTAAALCFALAATAAACKEKKSSDAEKGKEPEKNDNGYVSRVRYEAEHPYVEHNGEPYLMLPLQMRLDWIYEDTGGDIAFIEENFADAAELGFQSVCIPIYWATIEPSQGEFNFSKMSIYYKYLEKYDLKVEWLWFGTNVCGSGGCAPQWVKNSPDTYKRVVPEGYKGDGVWFDFSCKETLEAEKTAVGEMMKWLAQNDKQRRCIMIQVNNEVDQGANNFQPDQTDAAQNFAGQWWQTKEGHDKYCWVNGQREEFFAYESALGDVIHSSPYNCVTRINVSGAGRNTIPELKLDYEDILDTSGIDIVGVDCYTTKWDSLDQYITKVSGNVTHLAEASATYEFGYNMAKMLEMGAGMMIYCHRDDRDHFGFYVNNGRDSKEWTERPSTGEDRKFMNMIKKVSSKLAFAVPNGEVLEFNGEHLEGGMDVTSSLNGFSIRFTQGNDGLGIAFPVGDKEWILLANRDSSVFEFDSSAKVAGAAFGGYENGKWKVQNTSAVDGNKVTVNAYQAVKVILE
;
A
#
# COMPACT_ATOMS: atom_id res chain seq x y z
N MET A 1 2.12 4.46 34.31
CA MET A 1 2.88 5.36 33.43
C MET A 1 2.11 5.75 32.19
N GLY A 2 1.35 4.85 31.53
CA GLY A 2 0.56 5.13 30.35
C GLY A 2 -0.55 6.19 30.51
N PHE A 3 -1.22 6.20 31.64
CA PHE A 3 -2.32 7.14 31.92
C PHE A 3 -1.87 8.62 31.99
N MET A 4 -0.69 8.89 32.50
CA MET A 4 -0.14 10.25 32.51
C MET A 4 0.37 10.73 31.16
N LYS A 5 0.82 9.83 30.27
CA LYS A 5 1.20 10.17 28.89
C LYS A 5 -0.05 10.52 28.03
N LYS A 6 -1.17 9.81 28.20
CA LYS A 6 -2.42 10.15 27.51
C LYS A 6 -2.92 11.56 27.90
N ILE A 7 -2.87 11.91 29.18
CA ILE A 7 -3.28 13.26 29.63
C ILE A 7 -2.38 14.35 29.05
N LEU A 8 -1.07 14.10 28.91
CA LEU A 8 -0.15 15.08 28.37
C LEU A 8 -0.35 15.30 26.83
N ARG A 9 -0.72 14.25 26.09
CA ARG A 9 -1.05 14.36 24.65
C ARG A 9 -2.35 15.15 24.42
N TYR A 10 -3.38 14.97 25.23
CA TYR A 10 -4.62 15.76 25.14
C TYR A 10 -4.39 17.25 25.46
N PHE A 11 -3.51 17.57 26.41
CA PHE A 11 -3.17 18.96 26.70
C PHE A 11 -2.30 19.62 25.62
N THR A 12 -1.41 18.88 24.96
CA THR A 12 -0.63 19.38 23.80
C THR A 12 -1.51 19.56 22.56
N ALA A 13 -2.43 18.64 22.29
CA ALA A 13 -3.37 18.78 21.18
C ALA A 13 -4.34 19.95 21.38
N ALA A 14 -4.89 20.14 22.59
CA ALA A 14 -5.74 21.27 22.88
C ALA A 14 -4.99 22.61 22.84
N ALA A 15 -3.73 22.68 23.27
CA ALA A 15 -2.91 23.87 23.19
C ALA A 15 -2.52 24.21 21.72
N LEU A 16 -2.31 23.19 20.88
CA LEU A 16 -2.06 23.40 19.43
C LEU A 16 -3.33 23.86 18.71
N CYS A 17 -4.50 23.32 19.03
CA CYS A 17 -5.77 23.77 18.44
C CYS A 17 -6.08 25.24 18.79
N PHE A 18 -5.75 25.70 19.99
CA PHE A 18 -5.91 27.11 20.34
C PHE A 18 -4.90 28.03 19.65
N ALA A 19 -3.66 27.56 19.42
CA ALA A 19 -2.65 28.32 18.68
C ALA A 19 -2.98 28.39 17.17
N LEU A 20 -3.53 27.32 16.59
CA LEU A 20 -3.96 27.27 15.19
C LEU A 20 -5.23 28.11 14.94
N ALA A 21 -6.17 28.16 15.88
CA ALA A 21 -7.35 29.05 15.77
C ALA A 21 -6.97 30.52 15.81
N ALA A 22 -5.92 30.90 16.53
CA ALA A 22 -5.43 32.30 16.58
C ALA A 22 -4.66 32.67 15.30
N THR A 23 -4.00 31.74 14.63
CA THR A 23 -3.29 31.98 13.36
C THR A 23 -4.22 31.97 12.15
N ALA A 24 -5.30 31.18 12.16
CA ALA A 24 -6.30 31.18 11.09
C ALA A 24 -7.11 32.49 11.00
N ALA A 25 -7.27 33.22 12.11
CA ALA A 25 -7.92 34.54 12.12
C ALA A 25 -7.04 35.65 11.54
N ALA A 26 -5.72 35.48 11.49
CA ALA A 26 -4.76 36.44 10.98
C ALA A 26 -4.47 36.32 9.47
N CYS A 27 -4.85 35.21 8.84
CA CYS A 27 -4.59 34.94 7.40
C CYS A 27 -5.71 35.35 6.44
N LYS A 28 -6.79 36.01 6.91
CA LYS A 28 -7.93 36.41 6.04
C LYS A 28 -7.81 37.75 5.35
N GLU A 29 -6.69 38.46 5.47
CA GLU A 29 -6.46 39.70 4.70
C GLU A 29 -5.05 39.73 4.10
N LYS A 30 -4.89 39.13 2.92
CA LYS A 30 -3.97 39.62 1.87
C LYS A 30 -4.28 38.92 0.55
N LYS A 31 -5.17 39.51 -0.24
CA LYS A 31 -5.16 39.34 -1.70
C LYS A 31 -4.01 40.14 -2.25
N SER A 32 -3.04 39.53 -2.88
CA SER A 32 -2.24 40.17 -3.90
C SER A 32 -1.91 39.15 -5.00
N SER A 33 -2.37 39.49 -6.18
CA SER A 33 -1.98 38.93 -7.46
C SER A 33 -0.48 39.07 -7.64
N ASP A 34 0.21 37.94 -7.89
CA ASP A 34 1.37 37.90 -8.79
C ASP A 34 1.63 36.43 -9.15
N ALA A 35 1.57 36.17 -10.46
CA ALA A 35 1.90 34.87 -11.04
C ALA A 35 3.39 34.62 -10.88
N GLU A 36 3.77 33.78 -9.90
CA GLU A 36 5.15 33.33 -9.79
C GLU A 36 5.39 32.14 -10.74
N LYS A 37 6.38 32.36 -11.59
CA LYS A 37 7.02 31.39 -12.47
C LYS A 37 7.48 30.17 -11.67
N GLY A 38 7.32 28.96 -12.26
CA GLY A 38 7.67 27.69 -11.68
C GLY A 38 9.02 27.67 -10.96
N LYS A 39 8.95 27.62 -9.66
CA LYS A 39 10.07 27.20 -8.82
C LYS A 39 10.17 25.67 -8.89
N GLU A 40 11.38 25.18 -9.13
CA GLU A 40 11.70 23.79 -8.81
C GLU A 40 11.29 23.52 -7.35
N PRO A 41 10.74 22.32 -7.05
CA PRO A 41 10.38 22.00 -5.67
C PRO A 41 11.62 22.19 -4.78
N GLU A 42 11.47 22.97 -3.72
CA GLU A 42 12.51 23.15 -2.73
C GLU A 42 12.92 21.78 -2.23
N LYS A 43 14.19 21.43 -2.36
CA LYS A 43 14.76 20.22 -1.78
C LYS A 43 14.41 20.20 -0.32
N ASN A 44 13.62 19.21 0.09
CA ASN A 44 13.16 19.07 1.47
C ASN A 44 14.37 18.74 2.36
N ASP A 45 14.90 19.75 3.03
CA ASP A 45 16.14 19.68 3.82
C ASP A 45 15.96 18.97 5.18
N ASN A 46 14.78 18.34 5.39
CA ASN A 46 14.45 17.69 6.66
C ASN A 46 14.97 16.26 6.82
N GLY A 47 15.74 15.75 5.88
CA GLY A 47 16.38 14.43 5.98
C GLY A 47 15.47 13.23 5.68
N TYR A 48 14.18 13.42 5.46
CA TYR A 48 13.24 12.34 5.13
C TYR A 48 13.18 12.08 3.63
N VAL A 49 13.14 10.81 3.24
CA VAL A 49 12.78 10.39 1.89
C VAL A 49 11.26 10.32 1.76
N SER A 50 10.62 9.76 2.78
CA SER A 50 9.16 9.73 2.91
C SER A 50 8.76 9.82 4.38
N ARG A 51 7.51 10.19 4.62
CA ARG A 51 6.92 10.27 5.97
C ARG A 51 5.41 10.24 5.91
N VAL A 52 4.76 9.87 7.00
CA VAL A 52 3.31 10.02 7.16
C VAL A 52 2.96 11.47 7.49
N ARG A 53 1.91 11.98 6.87
CA ARG A 53 1.38 13.34 7.06
C ARG A 53 -0.06 13.26 7.55
N TYR A 54 -0.45 14.24 8.37
CA TYR A 54 -1.74 14.29 9.08
C TYR A 54 -2.53 15.59 8.87
N GLU A 55 -2.09 16.47 7.98
CA GLU A 55 -2.73 17.77 7.75
C GLU A 55 -3.89 17.74 6.76
N ALA A 56 -4.16 16.61 6.12
CA ALA A 56 -5.32 16.39 5.25
C ALA A 56 -6.47 15.72 6.03
N GLU A 57 -7.59 15.44 5.38
CA GLU A 57 -8.73 14.73 5.98
C GLU A 57 -8.35 13.30 6.38
N HIS A 58 -7.53 12.64 5.54
CA HIS A 58 -6.97 11.32 5.80
C HIS A 58 -5.45 11.38 5.93
N PRO A 59 -4.84 10.62 6.86
CA PRO A 59 -3.39 10.47 6.88
C PRO A 59 -2.87 9.89 5.56
N TYR A 60 -1.73 10.38 5.10
CA TYR A 60 -1.15 9.95 3.82
C TYR A 60 0.38 9.89 3.87
N VAL A 61 0.97 9.20 2.90
CA VAL A 61 2.42 9.16 2.72
C VAL A 61 2.85 10.30 1.80
N GLU A 62 3.76 11.15 2.31
CA GLU A 62 4.53 12.10 1.51
C GLU A 62 5.84 11.43 1.06
N HIS A 63 6.17 11.51 -0.21
CA HIS A 63 7.43 11.01 -0.76
C HIS A 63 8.12 12.10 -1.58
N ASN A 64 9.37 12.42 -1.25
CA ASN A 64 10.11 13.52 -1.89
C ASN A 64 9.38 14.87 -1.88
N GLY A 65 8.56 15.13 -0.84
CA GLY A 65 7.82 16.39 -0.66
C GLY A 65 6.46 16.44 -1.37
N GLU A 66 6.04 15.36 -2.01
CA GLU A 66 4.76 15.27 -2.71
C GLU A 66 3.90 14.12 -2.15
N PRO A 67 2.57 14.23 -2.10
CA PRO A 67 1.71 13.11 -1.76
C PRO A 67 1.95 11.92 -2.68
N TYR A 68 2.05 10.74 -2.10
CA TYR A 68 2.22 9.50 -2.84
C TYR A 68 0.90 8.77 -3.01
N LEU A 69 0.53 8.48 -4.25
CA LEU A 69 -0.61 7.63 -4.56
C LEU A 69 -0.21 6.16 -4.35
N MET A 70 -0.65 5.57 -3.24
CA MET A 70 -0.25 4.23 -2.78
C MET A 70 -0.94 3.12 -3.59
N LEU A 71 -0.51 2.93 -4.84
CA LEU A 71 -1.00 1.90 -5.76
C LEU A 71 0.16 1.08 -6.33
N PRO A 72 0.97 0.40 -5.51
CA PRO A 72 2.07 -0.43 -6.00
C PRO A 72 1.59 -1.80 -6.50
N LEU A 73 2.36 -2.39 -7.43
CA LEU A 73 2.22 -3.76 -7.88
C LEU A 73 3.24 -4.65 -7.20
N GLN A 74 2.82 -5.66 -6.47
CA GLN A 74 3.74 -6.62 -5.88
C GLN A 74 4.32 -7.54 -6.95
N MET A 75 5.65 -7.65 -6.95
CA MET A 75 6.41 -8.55 -7.83
C MET A 75 7.15 -9.58 -7.00
N ARG A 76 6.76 -10.83 -7.10
CA ARG A 76 7.38 -11.96 -6.38
C ARG A 76 8.67 -12.41 -7.08
N LEU A 77 9.61 -11.48 -7.26
CA LEU A 77 10.91 -11.76 -7.89
C LEU A 77 11.78 -12.72 -7.08
N ASP A 78 11.51 -12.89 -5.79
CA ASP A 78 12.11 -13.88 -4.92
C ASP A 78 11.90 -15.31 -5.46
N TRP A 79 10.69 -15.67 -5.81
CA TRP A 79 10.37 -16.99 -6.37
C TRP A 79 10.74 -17.09 -7.84
N ILE A 80 10.29 -16.11 -8.61
CA ILE A 80 10.47 -16.09 -10.07
C ILE A 80 11.95 -16.10 -10.45
N TYR A 81 12.79 -15.39 -9.70
CA TYR A 81 14.23 -15.38 -9.93
C TYR A 81 14.89 -16.75 -9.68
N GLU A 82 14.48 -17.42 -8.62
CA GLU A 82 14.99 -18.75 -8.25
C GLU A 82 14.50 -19.81 -9.23
N ASP A 83 13.23 -19.78 -9.61
CA ASP A 83 12.62 -20.73 -10.54
C ASP A 83 13.17 -20.61 -11.98
N THR A 84 13.60 -19.42 -12.39
CA THR A 84 14.22 -19.21 -13.73
C THR A 84 15.73 -19.43 -13.75
N GLY A 85 16.33 -19.82 -12.63
CA GLY A 85 17.79 -19.96 -12.52
C GLY A 85 18.54 -18.61 -12.59
N GLY A 86 17.85 -17.50 -12.25
CA GLY A 86 18.45 -16.18 -12.23
C GLY A 86 18.54 -15.49 -13.59
N ASP A 87 17.64 -15.79 -14.52
CA ASP A 87 17.61 -15.16 -15.85
C ASP A 87 17.33 -13.66 -15.75
N ILE A 88 18.36 -12.85 -16.03
CA ILE A 88 18.31 -11.39 -15.96
C ILE A 88 17.31 -10.81 -16.98
N ALA A 89 17.17 -11.44 -18.16
CA ALA A 89 16.23 -10.98 -19.19
C ALA A 89 14.79 -11.13 -18.69
N PHE A 90 14.51 -12.20 -17.99
CA PHE A 90 13.19 -12.44 -17.41
C PHE A 90 12.88 -11.48 -16.24
N ILE A 91 13.89 -11.12 -15.44
CA ILE A 91 13.72 -10.08 -14.42
C ILE A 91 13.33 -8.75 -15.07
N GLU A 92 14.05 -8.35 -16.11
CA GLU A 92 13.77 -7.10 -16.84
C GLU A 92 12.34 -7.06 -17.39
N GLU A 93 11.85 -8.17 -17.95
CA GLU A 93 10.49 -8.29 -18.47
C GLU A 93 9.43 -7.95 -17.41
N ASN A 94 9.62 -8.39 -16.15
CA ASN A 94 8.68 -8.08 -15.08
C ASN A 94 8.55 -6.57 -14.80
N PHE A 95 9.66 -5.83 -14.86
CA PHE A 95 9.63 -4.37 -14.70
C PHE A 95 9.01 -3.67 -15.92
N ALA A 96 9.26 -4.19 -17.11
CA ALA A 96 8.64 -3.69 -18.35
C ALA A 96 7.13 -3.87 -18.30
N ASP A 97 6.66 -5.06 -17.92
CA ASP A 97 5.24 -5.39 -17.79
C ASP A 97 4.55 -4.49 -16.74
N ALA A 98 5.17 -4.28 -15.57
CA ALA A 98 4.61 -3.40 -14.54
C ALA A 98 4.40 -1.97 -15.06
N ALA A 99 5.38 -1.43 -15.79
CA ALA A 99 5.30 -0.11 -16.40
C ALA A 99 4.25 -0.04 -17.53
N GLU A 100 4.13 -1.11 -18.35
CA GLU A 100 3.13 -1.23 -19.42
C GLU A 100 1.71 -1.39 -18.86
N LEU A 101 1.55 -2.12 -17.76
CA LEU A 101 0.28 -2.20 -17.02
C LEU A 101 -0.17 -0.84 -16.47
N GLY A 102 0.73 0.15 -16.40
CA GLY A 102 0.42 1.50 -15.95
C GLY A 102 0.79 1.79 -14.50
N PHE A 103 1.42 0.85 -13.79
CA PHE A 103 1.90 1.08 -12.43
C PHE A 103 3.08 2.06 -12.40
N GLN A 104 3.17 2.85 -11.33
CA GLN A 104 4.24 3.82 -11.10
C GLN A 104 5.16 3.40 -9.95
N SER A 105 4.76 2.38 -9.23
CA SER A 105 5.52 1.78 -8.14
C SER A 105 5.30 0.28 -8.09
N VAL A 106 6.29 -0.40 -7.54
CA VAL A 106 6.30 -1.85 -7.34
C VAL A 106 6.66 -2.17 -5.90
N CYS A 107 6.21 -3.33 -5.42
CA CYS A 107 6.54 -3.84 -4.10
C CYS A 107 7.32 -5.14 -4.25
N ILE A 108 8.52 -5.23 -3.68
CA ILE A 108 9.46 -6.33 -3.96
C ILE A 108 9.98 -6.94 -2.66
N PRO A 109 9.81 -8.25 -2.43
CA PRO A 109 10.42 -8.94 -1.31
C PRO A 109 11.95 -8.99 -1.42
N ILE A 110 12.63 -8.79 -0.29
CA ILE A 110 14.06 -9.01 -0.14
C ILE A 110 14.34 -9.76 1.16
N TYR A 111 15.04 -10.88 1.08
CA TYR A 111 15.28 -11.77 2.20
C TYR A 111 16.54 -11.37 2.97
N TRP A 112 16.48 -11.43 4.30
CA TRP A 112 17.68 -11.30 5.13
C TRP A 112 18.79 -12.26 4.68
N ALA A 113 18.43 -13.52 4.43
CA ALA A 113 19.37 -14.51 3.90
C ALA A 113 20.04 -14.12 2.57
N THR A 114 19.39 -13.30 1.76
CA THR A 114 19.97 -12.78 0.50
C THR A 114 20.92 -11.62 0.76
N ILE A 115 20.57 -10.76 1.70
CA ILE A 115 21.38 -9.57 2.06
C ILE A 115 22.61 -9.97 2.86
N GLU A 116 22.48 -10.93 3.78
CA GLU A 116 23.58 -11.39 4.64
C GLU A 116 23.71 -12.92 4.59
N PRO A 117 24.21 -13.49 3.48
CA PRO A 117 24.34 -14.95 3.30
C PRO A 117 25.31 -15.60 4.30
N SER A 118 26.33 -14.88 4.74
CA SER A 118 27.25 -15.25 5.81
C SER A 118 27.33 -14.12 6.83
N GLN A 119 27.57 -14.43 8.08
CA GLN A 119 27.62 -13.43 9.16
C GLN A 119 28.63 -12.31 8.86
N GLY A 120 28.15 -11.08 8.79
CA GLY A 120 28.96 -9.88 8.49
C GLY A 120 29.34 -9.72 7.01
N GLU A 121 28.90 -10.59 6.12
CA GLU A 121 29.13 -10.47 4.68
C GLU A 121 27.84 -10.05 3.97
N PHE A 122 27.80 -8.81 3.48
CA PHE A 122 26.60 -8.24 2.88
C PHE A 122 26.65 -8.25 1.35
N ASN A 123 25.54 -8.66 0.73
CA ASN A 123 25.42 -8.80 -0.71
C ASN A 123 24.17 -8.05 -1.24
N PHE A 124 24.38 -6.96 -1.94
CA PHE A 124 23.34 -6.12 -2.54
C PHE A 124 23.23 -6.28 -4.05
N SER A 125 23.79 -7.34 -4.63
CA SER A 125 23.79 -7.55 -6.08
C SER A 125 22.38 -7.64 -6.69
N LYS A 126 21.45 -8.34 -6.02
CA LYS A 126 20.04 -8.39 -6.44
C LYS A 126 19.40 -7.00 -6.45
N MET A 127 19.56 -6.24 -5.36
CA MET A 127 19.05 -4.87 -5.30
C MET A 127 19.64 -3.99 -6.41
N SER A 128 20.93 -4.10 -6.69
CA SER A 128 21.60 -3.35 -7.77
C SER A 128 21.00 -3.65 -9.13
N ILE A 129 20.66 -4.91 -9.41
CA ILE A 129 19.98 -5.32 -10.65
C ILE A 129 18.58 -4.71 -10.71
N TYR A 130 17.82 -4.77 -9.63
CA TYR A 130 16.46 -4.23 -9.57
C TYR A 130 16.46 -2.71 -9.74
N TYR A 131 17.37 -1.99 -9.09
CA TYR A 131 17.50 -0.53 -9.24
C TYR A 131 17.80 -0.10 -10.69
N LYS A 132 18.61 -0.85 -11.43
CA LYS A 132 18.83 -0.61 -12.85
C LYS A 132 17.51 -0.61 -13.66
N TYR A 133 16.58 -1.51 -13.31
CA TYR A 133 15.30 -1.60 -14.02
C TYR A 133 14.26 -0.62 -13.47
N LEU A 134 14.26 -0.34 -12.15
CA LEU A 134 13.48 0.75 -11.59
C LEU A 134 13.80 2.09 -12.27
N GLU A 135 15.07 2.38 -12.49
CA GLU A 135 15.51 3.57 -13.23
C GLU A 135 15.08 3.53 -14.69
N LYS A 136 15.30 2.41 -15.37
CA LYS A 136 14.99 2.24 -16.79
C LYS A 136 13.50 2.46 -17.10
N TYR A 137 12.63 1.96 -16.25
CA TYR A 137 11.18 2.01 -16.44
C TYR A 137 10.47 3.09 -15.60
N ASP A 138 11.26 3.95 -14.96
CA ASP A 138 10.80 5.05 -14.11
C ASP A 138 9.78 4.61 -13.03
N LEU A 139 10.11 3.52 -12.33
CA LEU A 139 9.32 2.96 -11.25
C LEU A 139 9.92 3.35 -9.89
N LYS A 140 9.05 3.54 -8.91
CA LYS A 140 9.39 3.61 -7.48
C LYS A 140 9.30 2.22 -6.87
N VAL A 141 9.81 2.03 -5.64
CA VAL A 141 9.80 0.73 -4.97
C VAL A 141 9.39 0.86 -3.51
N GLU A 142 8.59 -0.11 -3.06
CA GLU A 142 8.38 -0.46 -1.67
C GLU A 142 9.10 -1.79 -1.43
N TRP A 143 10.01 -1.84 -0.45
CA TRP A 143 10.69 -3.09 -0.11
C TRP A 143 9.92 -3.85 0.95
N LEU A 144 9.76 -5.16 0.76
CA LEU A 144 9.31 -6.07 1.79
C LEU A 144 10.54 -6.74 2.40
N TRP A 145 10.91 -6.34 3.60
CA TRP A 145 11.99 -7.00 4.35
C TRP A 145 11.47 -8.31 4.92
N PHE A 146 11.94 -9.43 4.36
CA PHE A 146 11.62 -10.77 4.83
C PHE A 146 12.73 -11.27 5.74
N GLY A 147 12.56 -11.10 7.04
CA GLY A 147 13.52 -11.42 8.09
C GLY A 147 13.13 -12.60 8.95
N THR A 148 12.96 -12.35 10.23
CA THR A 148 12.64 -13.38 11.24
C THR A 148 11.19 -13.80 11.30
N ASN A 149 10.28 -13.02 10.73
CA ASN A 149 8.84 -13.30 10.79
C ASN A 149 8.15 -13.04 9.45
N VAL A 150 8.05 -14.09 8.65
CA VAL A 150 7.33 -14.06 7.37
C VAL A 150 6.25 -15.14 7.41
N CYS A 151 4.98 -14.73 7.37
CA CYS A 151 3.83 -15.63 7.55
C CYS A 151 3.99 -16.51 8.81
N GLY A 152 4.48 -15.91 9.89
CA GLY A 152 4.74 -16.59 11.15
C GLY A 152 5.92 -17.56 11.14
N SER A 153 6.85 -17.45 10.21
CA SER A 153 8.02 -18.33 10.13
C SER A 153 9.31 -17.53 9.95
N GLY A 154 10.38 -17.96 10.58
CA GLY A 154 11.74 -17.45 10.41
C GLY A 154 12.50 -18.05 9.22
N GLY A 155 11.80 -18.65 8.26
CA GLY A 155 12.41 -19.32 7.11
C GLY A 155 13.33 -18.45 6.26
N CYS A 156 13.06 -17.14 6.19
CA CYS A 156 13.82 -16.16 5.41
C CYS A 156 15.09 -15.65 6.10
N ALA A 157 15.31 -15.99 7.37
CA ALA A 157 16.54 -15.68 8.07
C ALA A 157 17.75 -16.48 7.50
N PRO A 158 18.98 -15.97 7.60
CA PRO A 158 20.17 -16.62 7.08
C PRO A 158 20.42 -17.99 7.72
N GLN A 159 21.06 -18.87 6.95
CA GLN A 159 21.35 -20.23 7.42
C GLN A 159 22.29 -20.23 8.65
N TRP A 160 23.21 -19.26 8.75
CA TRP A 160 24.10 -19.16 9.90
C TRP A 160 23.36 -18.80 11.19
N VAL A 161 22.27 -18.02 11.11
CA VAL A 161 21.34 -17.77 12.23
C VAL A 161 20.57 -19.04 12.57
N LYS A 162 19.99 -19.70 11.55
CA LYS A 162 19.21 -20.92 11.73
C LYS A 162 20.02 -22.10 12.29
N ASN A 163 21.31 -22.15 12.02
CA ASN A 163 22.20 -23.22 12.50
C ASN A 163 22.75 -22.98 13.90
N SER A 164 22.47 -21.85 14.53
CA SER A 164 23.03 -21.49 15.85
C SER A 164 21.93 -21.21 16.90
N PRO A 165 21.07 -22.22 17.21
CA PRO A 165 19.91 -22.03 18.09
C PRO A 165 20.28 -21.73 19.54
N ASP A 166 21.52 -22.02 19.97
CA ASP A 166 22.00 -21.67 21.30
C ASP A 166 22.23 -20.15 21.44
N THR A 167 22.59 -19.47 20.34
CA THR A 167 22.78 -18.03 20.26
C THR A 167 21.49 -17.33 19.86
N TYR A 168 20.90 -17.76 18.75
CA TYR A 168 19.67 -17.21 18.18
C TYR A 168 18.50 -18.08 18.62
N LYS A 169 17.98 -17.80 19.78
CA LYS A 169 16.98 -18.64 20.45
C LYS A 169 15.71 -18.76 19.63
N ARG A 170 15.14 -19.93 19.73
CA ARG A 170 13.87 -20.28 19.08
C ARG A 170 12.83 -20.64 20.10
N VAL A 171 11.61 -20.38 19.73
CA VAL A 171 10.44 -20.95 20.39
C VAL A 171 10.07 -22.22 19.65
N VAL A 172 10.05 -23.34 20.37
CA VAL A 172 9.55 -24.60 19.83
C VAL A 172 8.28 -24.94 20.59
N PRO A 173 7.14 -24.93 19.93
CA PRO A 173 5.89 -25.25 20.59
C PRO A 173 5.87 -26.68 21.10
N GLU A 174 5.21 -26.85 22.24
CA GLU A 174 5.04 -28.17 22.83
C GLU A 174 4.31 -29.11 21.86
N GLY A 175 4.93 -30.22 21.54
CA GLY A 175 4.37 -31.22 20.61
C GLY A 175 4.66 -30.99 19.13
N TYR A 176 5.33 -29.90 18.75
CA TYR A 176 5.73 -29.69 17.36
C TYR A 176 6.83 -30.65 16.92
N LYS A 177 6.64 -31.29 15.78
CA LYS A 177 7.57 -32.29 15.21
C LYS A 177 8.14 -31.91 13.85
N GLY A 178 7.78 -30.71 13.33
CA GLY A 178 8.24 -30.23 12.04
C GLY A 178 9.62 -29.54 12.11
N ASP A 179 10.04 -29.02 10.98
CA ASP A 179 11.31 -28.30 10.77
C ASP A 179 11.14 -26.75 10.75
N GLY A 180 9.97 -26.26 11.10
CA GLY A 180 9.68 -24.83 11.17
C GLY A 180 10.61 -24.09 12.13
N VAL A 181 10.93 -22.86 11.78
CA VAL A 181 11.79 -21.99 12.56
C VAL A 181 10.95 -20.84 13.10
N TRP A 182 10.86 -20.72 14.41
CA TRP A 182 10.24 -19.58 15.10
C TRP A 182 11.27 -18.99 16.06
N PHE A 183 11.57 -17.71 15.88
CA PHE A 183 12.51 -17.04 16.77
C PHE A 183 11.82 -16.57 18.04
N ASP A 184 12.60 -16.54 19.12
CA ASP A 184 12.21 -15.93 20.37
C ASP A 184 12.44 -14.41 20.26
N PHE A 185 11.37 -13.63 20.21
CA PHE A 185 11.45 -12.17 20.08
C PHE A 185 12.06 -11.47 21.29
N SER A 186 12.23 -12.17 22.42
CA SER A 186 13.03 -11.67 23.55
C SER A 186 14.55 -11.87 23.37
N CYS A 187 14.96 -12.60 22.33
CA CYS A 187 16.36 -12.88 22.05
C CYS A 187 17.07 -11.65 21.47
N LYS A 188 17.88 -11.02 22.29
CA LYS A 188 18.64 -9.81 21.91
C LYS A 188 19.64 -10.05 20.80
N GLU A 189 20.26 -11.22 20.78
CA GLU A 189 21.25 -11.60 19.77
C GLU A 189 20.60 -11.68 18.39
N THR A 190 19.38 -12.20 18.28
CA THR A 190 18.62 -12.24 17.03
C THR A 190 18.25 -10.84 16.58
N LEU A 191 17.72 -10.02 17.48
CA LEU A 191 17.36 -8.64 17.19
C LEU A 191 18.56 -7.82 16.70
N GLU A 192 19.69 -7.86 17.41
CA GLU A 192 20.88 -7.07 17.03
C GLU A 192 21.49 -7.54 15.70
N ALA A 193 21.41 -8.83 15.40
CA ALA A 193 21.86 -9.35 14.11
C ALA A 193 20.96 -8.84 12.97
N GLU A 194 19.65 -8.92 13.11
CA GLU A 194 18.72 -8.42 12.09
C GLU A 194 18.78 -6.90 11.94
N LYS A 195 18.85 -6.14 13.04
CA LYS A 195 19.09 -4.69 13.02
C LYS A 195 20.36 -4.31 12.25
N THR A 196 21.41 -5.12 12.37
CA THR A 196 22.65 -4.91 11.63
C THR A 196 22.42 -5.05 10.13
N ALA A 197 21.71 -6.10 9.70
CA ALA A 197 21.39 -6.34 8.29
C ALA A 197 20.49 -5.25 7.71
N VAL A 198 19.43 -4.85 8.44
CA VAL A 198 18.58 -3.71 8.06
C VAL A 198 19.39 -2.43 7.96
N GLY A 199 20.27 -2.15 8.94
CA GLY A 199 21.12 -0.97 8.94
C GLY A 199 22.08 -0.91 7.76
N GLU A 200 22.66 -2.03 7.33
CA GLU A 200 23.50 -2.10 6.13
C GLU A 200 22.67 -1.92 4.84
N MET A 201 21.45 -2.46 4.77
CA MET A 201 20.53 -2.18 3.66
C MET A 201 20.22 -0.68 3.57
N MET A 202 19.94 -0.02 4.70
CA MET A 202 19.67 1.42 4.73
C MET A 202 20.88 2.26 4.32
N LYS A 203 22.09 1.87 4.71
CA LYS A 203 23.33 2.50 4.24
C LYS A 203 23.51 2.34 2.74
N TRP A 204 23.23 1.15 2.23
CA TRP A 204 23.30 0.89 0.79
C TRP A 204 22.30 1.78 0.03
N LEU A 205 21.05 1.89 0.48
CA LEU A 205 20.02 2.78 -0.10
C LEU A 205 20.50 4.23 -0.11
N ALA A 206 21.01 4.75 1.00
CA ALA A 206 21.53 6.11 1.09
C ALA A 206 22.69 6.40 0.09
N GLN A 207 23.49 5.38 -0.21
CA GLN A 207 24.62 5.49 -1.11
C GLN A 207 24.25 5.30 -2.58
N ASN A 208 23.25 4.47 -2.88
CA ASN A 208 22.98 4.01 -4.25
C ASN A 208 21.68 4.53 -4.84
N ASP A 209 20.63 4.73 -4.03
CA ASP A 209 19.36 5.30 -4.49
C ASP A 209 19.39 6.84 -4.51
N LYS A 210 20.09 7.41 -5.48
CA LYS A 210 20.24 8.87 -5.61
C LYS A 210 18.95 9.58 -6.00
N GLN A 211 18.02 8.86 -6.63
CA GLN A 211 16.73 9.40 -7.06
C GLN A 211 15.65 9.21 -5.98
N ARG A 212 16.02 8.62 -4.85
CA ARG A 212 15.10 8.33 -3.73
C ARG A 212 13.86 7.60 -4.20
N ARG A 213 14.04 6.49 -4.94
CA ARG A 213 12.95 5.68 -5.50
C ARG A 213 12.29 4.76 -4.46
N CYS A 214 13.01 4.40 -3.40
CA CYS A 214 12.41 3.65 -2.29
C CYS A 214 11.49 4.57 -1.49
N ILE A 215 10.23 4.18 -1.37
CA ILE A 215 9.19 4.96 -0.68
C ILE A 215 9.06 4.49 0.76
N MET A 216 8.97 3.18 0.98
CA MET A 216 8.79 2.59 2.31
C MET A 216 9.43 1.21 2.40
N ILE A 217 9.58 0.76 3.63
CA ILE A 217 10.01 -0.60 3.94
C ILE A 217 8.94 -1.24 4.81
N GLN A 218 8.38 -2.34 4.33
CA GLN A 218 7.59 -3.22 5.16
C GLN A 218 8.53 -4.09 5.99
N VAL A 219 8.36 -4.05 7.29
CA VAL A 219 9.15 -4.86 8.24
C VAL A 219 8.43 -6.18 8.44
N ASN A 220 9.04 -7.25 7.98
CA ASN A 220 8.47 -8.59 7.95
C ASN A 220 7.17 -8.70 7.10
N ASN A 221 6.44 -9.82 7.20
CA ASN A 221 5.23 -10.06 6.39
C ASN A 221 4.21 -10.90 7.12
N GLU A 222 2.94 -10.49 7.08
CA GLU A 222 1.83 -11.19 7.72
C GLU A 222 2.21 -11.71 9.10
N VAL A 223 2.70 -10.81 9.89
CA VAL A 223 3.35 -11.09 11.19
C VAL A 223 2.42 -11.75 12.21
N ASP A 224 1.12 -11.67 11.97
CA ASP A 224 0.06 -12.30 12.76
C ASP A 224 -0.21 -13.78 12.40
N GLN A 225 0.35 -14.28 11.30
CA GLN A 225 0.09 -15.67 10.85
C GLN A 225 0.81 -16.75 11.67
N GLY A 226 1.72 -16.39 12.56
CA GLY A 226 2.50 -17.34 13.35
C GLY A 226 1.73 -18.45 14.00
N ALA A 227 0.48 -18.20 14.31
CA ALA A 227 -0.43 -19.18 14.86
C ALA A 227 -1.07 -20.13 13.84
N ASN A 228 -1.23 -19.70 12.60
CA ASN A 228 -1.88 -20.53 11.56
C ASN A 228 -0.96 -21.67 11.08
N ASN A 229 0.35 -21.49 11.17
CA ASN A 229 1.33 -22.51 10.80
C ASN A 229 1.63 -23.50 11.93
N PHE A 230 0.98 -23.30 13.06
CA PHE A 230 1.18 -24.09 14.25
C PHE A 230 0.28 -25.31 14.24
N GLN A 231 0.65 -26.34 13.49
CA GLN A 231 -0.06 -27.60 13.50
C GLN A 231 0.77 -28.65 14.26
N PRO A 232 0.30 -29.07 15.45
CA PRO A 232 1.01 -30.09 16.23
C PRO A 232 1.12 -31.44 15.50
N ASP A 233 0.27 -31.67 14.50
CA ASP A 233 0.23 -32.87 13.71
C ASP A 233 -0.52 -32.60 12.40
N GLN A 234 -0.01 -33.03 11.26
CA GLN A 234 -0.63 -32.83 9.94
C GLN A 234 -1.82 -33.76 9.67
N THR A 235 -2.47 -34.29 10.70
CA THR A 235 -3.69 -35.07 10.54
C THR A 235 -4.91 -34.17 10.43
N ASP A 236 -5.89 -34.52 9.60
CA ASP A 236 -7.14 -33.76 9.43
C ASP A 236 -7.86 -33.46 10.76
N ALA A 237 -7.73 -34.35 11.75
CA ALA A 237 -8.29 -34.19 13.08
C ALA A 237 -7.56 -33.11 13.89
N ALA A 238 -6.24 -33.02 13.77
CA ALA A 238 -5.44 -31.99 14.43
C ALA A 238 -5.63 -30.63 13.77
N GLN A 239 -5.78 -30.59 12.45
CA GLN A 239 -6.12 -29.35 11.72
C GLN A 239 -7.47 -28.80 12.16
N ASN A 240 -8.49 -29.65 12.26
CA ASN A 240 -9.81 -29.25 12.74
C ASN A 240 -9.79 -28.85 14.21
N PHE A 241 -9.01 -29.50 15.04
CA PHE A 241 -8.88 -29.17 16.46
C PHE A 241 -8.07 -27.87 16.66
N ALA A 242 -6.96 -27.72 15.98
CA ALA A 242 -6.17 -26.49 15.99
C ALA A 242 -6.99 -25.31 15.44
N GLY A 243 -7.75 -25.51 14.35
CA GLY A 243 -8.66 -24.49 13.82
C GLY A 243 -9.76 -24.07 14.78
N GLN A 244 -10.33 -24.98 15.55
CA GLN A 244 -11.35 -24.67 16.55
C GLN A 244 -10.77 -24.02 17.81
N TRP A 245 -9.62 -24.49 18.25
CA TRP A 245 -8.98 -23.95 19.45
C TRP A 245 -8.32 -22.59 19.19
N TRP A 246 -7.76 -22.38 18.02
CA TRP A 246 -7.33 -21.10 17.52
C TRP A 246 -8.43 -20.03 17.58
N GLN A 247 -9.70 -20.43 17.41
CA GLN A 247 -10.86 -19.54 17.54
C GLN A 247 -11.21 -19.24 19.00
N THR A 248 -10.52 -19.81 19.99
CA THR A 248 -10.67 -19.44 21.39
C THR A 248 -9.65 -18.37 21.79
N LYS A 249 -10.03 -17.49 22.71
CA LYS A 249 -9.10 -16.48 23.22
C LYS A 249 -7.82 -17.11 23.80
N GLU A 250 -7.93 -18.22 24.51
CA GLU A 250 -6.79 -18.94 25.08
C GLU A 250 -5.85 -19.51 23.99
N GLY A 251 -6.43 -20.07 22.94
CA GLY A 251 -5.67 -20.57 21.81
C GLY A 251 -4.95 -19.44 21.09
N HIS A 252 -5.64 -18.34 20.85
CA HIS A 252 -5.10 -17.15 20.24
C HIS A 252 -3.98 -16.53 21.08
N ASP A 253 -4.23 -16.25 22.34
CA ASP A 253 -3.23 -15.64 23.24
C ASP A 253 -1.98 -16.53 23.39
N LYS A 254 -2.13 -17.84 23.26
CA LYS A 254 -1.01 -18.80 23.37
C LYS A 254 -0.22 -18.95 22.08
N TYR A 255 -0.84 -18.80 20.90
CA TYR A 255 -0.19 -19.13 19.62
C TYR A 255 -0.07 -17.96 18.65
N CYS A 256 -1.01 -17.02 18.59
CA CYS A 256 -0.91 -15.86 17.72
C CYS A 256 0.25 -14.95 18.07
N TRP A 257 0.64 -14.96 19.32
CA TRP A 257 1.66 -14.07 19.82
C TRP A 257 2.90 -14.86 20.25
N VAL A 258 3.22 -15.88 19.47
CA VAL A 258 4.43 -16.67 19.70
C VAL A 258 4.61 -16.99 21.18
N ASN A 259 3.66 -17.74 21.75
CA ASN A 259 3.65 -18.15 23.17
C ASN A 259 3.56 -17.00 24.20
N GLY A 260 2.83 -15.95 23.90
CA GLY A 260 2.62 -14.85 24.83
C GLY A 260 3.69 -13.76 24.78
N GLN A 261 4.54 -13.76 23.77
CA GLN A 261 5.57 -12.73 23.54
C GLN A 261 5.06 -11.51 22.76
N ARG A 262 3.82 -11.09 23.00
CA ARG A 262 3.22 -9.97 22.27
C ARG A 262 4.00 -8.66 22.41
N GLU A 263 4.35 -8.33 23.66
CA GLU A 263 5.08 -7.09 23.94
C GLU A 263 6.51 -7.13 23.37
N GLU A 264 7.16 -8.27 23.48
CA GLU A 264 8.49 -8.50 22.91
C GLU A 264 8.46 -8.47 21.39
N PHE A 265 7.41 -9.02 20.78
CA PHE A 265 7.20 -8.97 19.33
C PHE A 265 7.02 -7.53 18.85
N PHE A 266 6.17 -6.74 19.47
CA PHE A 266 5.99 -5.33 19.10
C PHE A 266 7.26 -4.52 19.32
N ALA A 267 7.99 -4.77 20.39
CA ALA A 267 9.27 -4.13 20.65
C ALA A 267 10.32 -4.52 19.58
N TYR A 268 10.28 -5.77 19.11
CA TYR A 268 11.17 -6.29 18.07
C TYR A 268 10.92 -5.59 16.73
N GLU A 269 9.69 -5.60 16.24
CA GLU A 269 9.30 -4.98 14.97
C GLU A 269 9.55 -3.45 15.00
N SER A 270 9.22 -2.81 16.13
CA SER A 270 9.50 -1.39 16.33
C SER A 270 11.00 -1.09 16.31
N ALA A 271 11.83 -1.93 16.92
CA ALA A 271 13.27 -1.71 16.93
C ALA A 271 13.91 -1.85 15.54
N LEU A 272 13.37 -2.69 14.66
CA LEU A 272 13.77 -2.74 13.25
C LEU A 272 13.38 -1.46 12.51
N GLY A 273 12.16 -0.97 12.72
CA GLY A 273 11.69 0.30 12.16
C GLY A 273 12.51 1.50 12.65
N ASP A 274 12.89 1.53 13.93
CA ASP A 274 13.75 2.58 14.49
C ASP A 274 15.14 2.64 13.81
N VAL A 275 15.67 1.51 13.34
CA VAL A 275 16.89 1.49 12.51
C VAL A 275 16.66 2.20 11.19
N ILE A 276 15.52 2.00 10.55
CA ILE A 276 15.14 2.66 9.30
C ILE A 276 15.01 4.17 9.53
N HIS A 277 14.26 4.58 10.55
CA HIS A 277 14.02 5.99 10.87
C HIS A 277 15.30 6.75 11.27
N SER A 278 16.22 6.10 11.96
CA SER A 278 17.50 6.70 12.36
C SER A 278 18.55 6.71 11.26
N SER A 279 18.28 6.08 10.12
CA SER A 279 19.20 5.98 9.00
C SER A 279 19.28 7.28 8.19
N PRO A 280 20.37 7.49 7.40
CA PRO A 280 20.44 8.59 6.45
C PRO A 280 19.40 8.51 5.32
N TYR A 281 18.74 7.36 5.16
CA TYR A 281 17.66 7.11 4.21
C TYR A 281 16.33 6.93 4.95
N ASN A 282 15.96 7.88 5.77
CA ASN A 282 14.76 7.84 6.59
C ASN A 282 13.50 7.79 5.71
N CYS A 283 12.79 6.68 5.75
CA CYS A 283 11.55 6.47 5.00
C CYS A 283 10.49 5.80 5.86
N VAL A 284 9.25 5.81 5.39
CA VAL A 284 8.09 5.20 6.05
C VAL A 284 8.31 3.71 6.29
N THR A 285 7.85 3.24 7.43
CA THR A 285 7.81 1.82 7.80
C THR A 285 6.38 1.31 7.83
N ARG A 286 6.20 0.05 7.42
CA ARG A 286 4.92 -0.64 7.47
C ARG A 286 5.10 -2.05 8.00
N ILE A 287 4.09 -2.57 8.70
CA ILE A 287 3.83 -4.00 8.81
C ILE A 287 2.52 -4.33 8.11
N ASN A 288 2.32 -5.57 7.71
CA ASN A 288 1.03 -6.06 7.24
C ASN A 288 0.54 -7.23 8.09
N VAL A 289 -0.77 -7.38 8.10
CA VAL A 289 -1.47 -8.43 8.84
C VAL A 289 -2.46 -9.15 7.94
N SER A 290 -2.49 -10.47 8.07
CA SER A 290 -3.31 -11.39 7.25
C SER A 290 -4.72 -11.47 7.78
N GLY A 291 -5.49 -10.55 7.86
CA GLY A 291 -6.63 -10.89 8.69
C GLY A 291 -7.97 -10.25 8.47
N ALA A 292 -8.09 -9.38 7.50
CA ALA A 292 -9.38 -8.71 7.26
C ALA A 292 -10.57 -9.65 7.03
N GLY A 293 -10.35 -10.88 6.60
CA GLY A 293 -11.41 -11.86 6.36
C GLY A 293 -11.44 -13.07 7.29
N ARG A 294 -10.42 -13.28 8.12
CA ARG A 294 -10.28 -14.53 8.87
C ARG A 294 -10.64 -14.41 10.35
N ASN A 295 -10.55 -13.25 10.94
CA ASN A 295 -10.85 -13.05 12.37
C ASN A 295 -12.28 -12.57 12.58
N THR A 296 -13.17 -13.51 12.75
CA THR A 296 -14.57 -13.25 13.12
C THR A 296 -14.77 -13.04 14.63
N ILE A 297 -13.73 -13.19 15.44
CA ILE A 297 -13.79 -13.06 16.89
C ILE A 297 -13.23 -11.70 17.29
N PRO A 298 -14.09 -10.77 17.77
CA PRO A 298 -13.67 -9.40 18.11
C PRO A 298 -12.56 -9.32 19.16
N GLU A 299 -12.52 -10.27 20.08
CA GLU A 299 -11.53 -10.34 21.16
C GLU A 299 -10.15 -10.76 20.71
N LEU A 300 -10.04 -11.29 19.47
CA LEU A 300 -8.80 -11.77 18.89
C LEU A 300 -8.17 -10.78 17.91
N LYS A 301 -8.72 -9.57 17.80
CA LYS A 301 -8.15 -8.54 16.94
C LYS A 301 -6.79 -8.11 17.46
N LEU A 302 -5.85 -7.95 16.53
CA LEU A 302 -4.67 -7.15 16.75
C LEU A 302 -5.13 -5.79 17.25
N ASP A 303 -4.58 -5.35 18.37
CA ASP A 303 -4.71 -3.97 18.75
C ASP A 303 -3.75 -3.15 17.89
N TYR A 304 -4.23 -2.72 16.72
CA TYR A 304 -3.45 -1.91 15.79
C TYR A 304 -2.98 -0.61 16.44
N GLU A 305 -3.72 -0.09 17.42
CA GLU A 305 -3.31 1.09 18.18
C GLU A 305 -2.05 0.81 18.99
N ASP A 306 -1.91 -0.37 19.57
CA ASP A 306 -0.70 -0.74 20.33
C ASP A 306 0.54 -0.81 19.42
N ILE A 307 0.40 -1.25 18.17
CA ILE A 307 1.49 -1.31 17.20
C ILE A 307 1.85 0.10 16.72
N LEU A 308 0.86 0.93 16.39
CA LEU A 308 1.06 2.31 15.97
C LEU A 308 1.52 3.22 17.12
N ASP A 309 1.31 2.82 18.37
CA ASP A 309 1.89 3.50 19.54
C ASP A 309 3.40 3.25 19.69
N THR A 310 3.99 2.34 18.90
CA THR A 310 5.43 2.12 18.85
C THR A 310 6.11 3.21 18.01
N SER A 311 7.41 3.45 18.25
CA SER A 311 8.16 4.51 17.56
C SER A 311 8.62 4.11 16.16
N GLY A 312 8.67 2.81 15.88
CA GLY A 312 9.32 2.28 14.68
C GLY A 312 8.34 1.90 13.56
N ILE A 313 7.02 1.89 13.79
CA ILE A 313 6.02 1.48 12.80
C ILE A 313 5.06 2.63 12.52
N ASP A 314 5.05 3.09 11.27
CA ASP A 314 4.22 4.21 10.83
C ASP A 314 2.85 3.75 10.32
N ILE A 315 2.77 2.56 9.70
CA ILE A 315 1.58 2.06 9.03
C ILE A 315 1.36 0.59 9.38
N VAL A 316 0.12 0.24 9.68
CA VAL A 316 -0.37 -1.13 9.69
C VAL A 316 -1.26 -1.33 8.48
N GLY A 317 -0.80 -2.13 7.52
CA GLY A 317 -1.59 -2.53 6.36
C GLY A 317 -2.35 -3.83 6.62
N VAL A 318 -3.45 -4.02 5.91
CA VAL A 318 -4.29 -5.21 6.04
C VAL A 318 -4.34 -5.95 4.72
N ASP A 319 -4.15 -7.27 4.75
CA ASP A 319 -4.30 -8.10 3.56
C ASP A 319 -5.77 -8.47 3.38
N CYS A 320 -6.32 -8.15 2.23
CA CYS A 320 -7.72 -8.40 1.93
C CYS A 320 -7.90 -8.88 0.50
N TYR A 321 -8.29 -10.14 0.37
CA TYR A 321 -8.58 -10.81 -0.90
C TYR A 321 -10.08 -11.01 -1.13
N THR A 322 -10.91 -10.20 -0.48
CA THR A 322 -12.38 -10.29 -0.59
C THR A 322 -12.98 -9.05 -1.23
N THR A 323 -14.10 -9.21 -1.89
CA THR A 323 -14.96 -8.13 -2.38
C THR A 323 -16.02 -7.70 -1.36
N LYS A 324 -16.02 -8.24 -0.14
CA LYS A 324 -16.99 -7.91 0.90
C LYS A 324 -16.60 -6.63 1.63
N TRP A 325 -16.96 -5.50 1.06
CA TRP A 325 -16.68 -4.15 1.56
C TRP A 325 -17.15 -3.89 2.99
N ASP A 326 -18.33 -4.42 3.39
CA ASP A 326 -18.84 -4.28 4.76
C ASP A 326 -17.88 -4.82 5.81
N SER A 327 -17.11 -5.86 5.44
CA SER A 327 -16.06 -6.40 6.30
C SER A 327 -14.82 -5.51 6.29
N LEU A 328 -14.51 -4.91 5.15
CA LEU A 328 -13.36 -4.04 4.95
C LEU A 328 -13.48 -2.74 5.74
N ASP A 329 -14.63 -2.06 5.66
CA ASP A 329 -14.93 -0.86 6.45
C ASP A 329 -14.66 -1.07 7.95
N GLN A 330 -14.95 -2.26 8.46
CA GLN A 330 -14.73 -2.57 9.86
C GLN A 330 -13.24 -2.61 10.25
N TYR A 331 -12.34 -2.91 9.32
CA TYR A 331 -10.90 -2.99 9.56
C TYR A 331 -10.19 -1.67 9.25
N ILE A 332 -10.58 -1.02 8.16
CA ILE A 332 -9.91 0.18 7.64
C ILE A 332 -10.20 1.41 8.50
N THR A 333 -11.43 1.55 8.98
CA THR A 333 -11.89 2.78 9.66
C THR A 333 -11.62 2.82 11.16
N LYS A 334 -11.07 1.77 11.76
CA LYS A 334 -11.03 1.63 13.22
C LYS A 334 -9.76 2.10 13.90
N VAL A 335 -8.72 2.41 13.16
CA VAL A 335 -7.44 2.81 13.76
C VAL A 335 -7.20 4.28 13.52
N SER A 336 -7.47 5.08 14.54
CA SER A 336 -7.22 6.53 14.48
C SER A 336 -5.75 6.82 14.24
N GLY A 337 -5.46 7.60 13.20
CA GLY A 337 -4.10 8.03 12.86
C GLY A 337 -3.32 7.07 11.96
N ASN A 338 -3.87 5.92 11.60
CA ASN A 338 -3.26 5.05 10.60
C ASN A 338 -3.53 5.54 9.18
N VAL A 339 -2.55 5.38 8.30
CA VAL A 339 -2.80 5.49 6.84
C VAL A 339 -3.60 4.27 6.41
N THR A 340 -4.78 4.50 5.84
CA THR A 340 -5.62 3.40 5.35
C THR A 340 -4.97 2.73 4.15
N HIS A 341 -4.63 1.45 4.28
CA HIS A 341 -3.91 0.73 3.25
C HIS A 341 -4.28 -0.75 3.20
N LEU A 342 -4.72 -1.22 2.03
CA LEU A 342 -4.72 -2.63 1.71
C LEU A 342 -3.31 -3.04 1.32
N ALA A 343 -2.64 -3.74 2.20
CA ALA A 343 -1.26 -4.15 1.99
C ALA A 343 -1.13 -5.32 1.01
N GLU A 344 -2.20 -6.09 0.82
CA GLU A 344 -2.33 -7.06 -0.25
C GLU A 344 -3.79 -7.17 -0.72
N ALA A 345 -4.01 -7.04 -2.02
CA ALA A 345 -5.32 -7.23 -2.64
C ALA A 345 -5.19 -7.92 -4.00
N SER A 346 -6.16 -8.76 -4.36
CA SER A 346 -6.12 -9.52 -5.61
C SER A 346 -6.22 -8.62 -6.85
N ALA A 347 -5.47 -8.94 -7.91
CA ALA A 347 -5.66 -8.39 -9.25
C ALA A 347 -6.92 -8.96 -9.95
N THR A 348 -7.58 -9.92 -9.35
CA THR A 348 -8.88 -10.47 -9.78
C THR A 348 -10.00 -9.75 -9.06
N TYR A 349 -11.24 -10.17 -9.31
CA TYR A 349 -12.41 -9.66 -8.61
C TYR A 349 -12.56 -8.13 -8.72
N GLU A 350 -12.82 -7.68 -9.95
CA GLU A 350 -13.27 -6.30 -10.18
C GLU A 350 -12.28 -5.24 -9.67
N PHE A 351 -11.02 -5.51 -9.94
CA PHE A 351 -9.88 -4.70 -9.58
C PHE A 351 -10.12 -3.18 -9.68
N GLY A 352 -10.68 -2.70 -10.82
CA GLY A 352 -10.96 -1.27 -11.02
C GLY A 352 -11.99 -0.71 -10.04
N TYR A 353 -13.01 -1.48 -9.70
CA TYR A 353 -14.05 -1.07 -8.73
C TYR A 353 -13.49 -0.99 -7.32
N ASN A 354 -12.73 -2.00 -6.92
CA ASN A 354 -12.08 -2.02 -5.61
C ASN A 354 -11.12 -0.82 -5.46
N MET A 355 -10.34 -0.54 -6.49
CA MET A 355 -9.42 0.60 -6.49
C MET A 355 -10.18 1.94 -6.38
N ALA A 356 -11.25 2.14 -7.14
CA ALA A 356 -12.02 3.38 -7.09
C ALA A 356 -12.63 3.60 -5.70
N LYS A 357 -13.14 2.53 -5.06
CA LYS A 357 -13.65 2.58 -3.70
C LYS A 357 -12.57 2.95 -2.69
N MET A 358 -11.39 2.35 -2.79
CA MET A 358 -10.26 2.70 -1.92
C MET A 358 -9.84 4.16 -2.10
N LEU A 359 -9.81 4.67 -3.33
CA LEU A 359 -9.48 6.07 -3.59
C LEU A 359 -10.52 7.04 -2.98
N GLU A 360 -11.82 6.73 -3.03
CA GLU A 360 -12.87 7.50 -2.38
C GLU A 360 -12.69 7.52 -0.85
N MET A 361 -12.27 6.41 -0.27
CA MET A 361 -12.04 6.26 1.17
C MET A 361 -10.74 6.91 1.66
N GLY A 362 -10.00 7.61 0.80
CA GLY A 362 -8.70 8.19 1.17
C GLY A 362 -7.58 7.16 1.33
N ALA A 363 -7.72 5.98 0.75
CA ALA A 363 -6.91 4.82 1.03
C ALA A 363 -5.99 4.42 -0.14
N GLY A 364 -4.93 3.68 0.20
CA GLY A 364 -4.05 3.00 -0.75
C GLY A 364 -4.37 1.51 -0.90
N MET A 365 -3.90 0.91 -2.00
CA MET A 365 -4.11 -0.49 -2.31
C MET A 365 -2.91 -1.08 -3.05
N MET A 366 -2.22 -2.04 -2.45
CA MET A 366 -1.20 -2.82 -3.15
C MET A 366 -1.83 -4.01 -3.83
N ILE A 367 -1.45 -4.25 -5.07
CA ILE A 367 -1.97 -5.36 -5.86
C ILE A 367 -1.06 -6.57 -5.76
N TYR A 368 -1.55 -7.63 -5.17
CA TYR A 368 -0.95 -8.95 -5.18
C TYR A 368 -1.58 -9.77 -6.32
N CYS A 369 -0.88 -10.11 -7.33
CA CYS A 369 0.47 -9.71 -7.66
C CYS A 369 0.63 -9.62 -9.19
N HIS A 370 1.84 -9.33 -9.66
CA HIS A 370 2.15 -9.30 -11.09
C HIS A 370 1.98 -10.70 -11.71
N ARG A 371 2.70 -11.69 -11.19
CA ARG A 371 2.66 -13.10 -11.61
C ARG A 371 2.43 -14.00 -10.42
N ASP A 372 1.49 -14.92 -10.56
CA ASP A 372 1.10 -15.83 -9.49
C ASP A 372 1.00 -17.27 -10.02
N ASP A 373 1.75 -18.17 -9.41
CA ASP A 373 1.82 -19.60 -9.75
C ASP A 373 0.90 -20.49 -8.90
N ARG A 374 0.24 -19.93 -7.88
CA ARG A 374 -0.48 -20.72 -6.87
C ARG A 374 -1.98 -20.52 -6.87
N ASP A 375 -2.39 -19.26 -6.65
CA ASP A 375 -3.78 -18.95 -6.28
C ASP A 375 -4.54 -18.19 -7.37
N HIS A 376 -3.88 -17.92 -8.50
CA HIS A 376 -4.46 -17.20 -9.64
C HIS A 376 -4.90 -15.78 -9.32
N PHE A 377 -4.26 -15.11 -8.36
CA PHE A 377 -4.55 -13.72 -7.99
C PHE A 377 -3.83 -12.67 -8.86
N GLY A 378 -2.85 -13.09 -9.67
CA GLY A 378 -2.02 -12.20 -10.47
C GLY A 378 -2.62 -11.78 -11.81
N PHE A 379 -2.01 -10.79 -12.46
CA PHE A 379 -2.30 -10.40 -13.84
C PHE A 379 -1.88 -11.46 -14.85
N TYR A 380 -0.81 -12.19 -14.53
CA TYR A 380 -0.33 -13.33 -15.30
C TYR A 380 -0.39 -14.59 -14.45
N VAL A 381 -0.87 -15.66 -15.03
CA VAL A 381 -1.00 -16.97 -14.38
C VAL A 381 -0.14 -17.99 -15.07
N ASN A 382 0.40 -18.92 -14.29
CA ASN A 382 1.20 -20.03 -14.80
C ASN A 382 0.30 -21.25 -15.11
N ASN A 383 0.59 -21.94 -16.21
CA ASN A 383 -0.16 -23.14 -16.64
C ASN A 383 0.26 -24.42 -15.87
N GLY A 384 1.01 -24.28 -14.79
CA GLY A 384 1.45 -25.36 -13.90
C GLY A 384 2.73 -24.97 -13.17
N ARG A 385 2.92 -25.46 -11.94
CA ARG A 385 4.02 -25.07 -11.03
C ARG A 385 5.42 -25.11 -11.64
N ASP A 386 5.65 -25.96 -12.63
CA ASP A 386 6.94 -26.13 -13.31
C ASP A 386 6.99 -25.47 -14.69
N SER A 387 5.92 -24.79 -15.10
CA SER A 387 5.88 -24.11 -16.39
C SER A 387 6.56 -22.75 -16.28
N LYS A 388 7.42 -22.44 -17.24
CA LYS A 388 7.99 -21.09 -17.42
C LYS A 388 7.13 -20.22 -18.32
N GLU A 389 5.96 -20.71 -18.75
CA GLU A 389 5.05 -20.00 -19.63
C GLU A 389 3.98 -19.30 -18.81
N TRP A 390 3.96 -17.99 -18.90
CA TRP A 390 2.99 -17.13 -18.26
C TRP A 390 1.92 -16.71 -19.27
N THR A 391 0.67 -16.82 -18.88
CA THR A 391 -0.46 -16.42 -19.71
C THR A 391 -1.13 -15.20 -19.09
N GLU A 392 -1.30 -14.16 -19.88
CA GLU A 392 -2.05 -12.98 -19.48
C GLU A 392 -3.51 -13.35 -19.21
N ARG A 393 -4.04 -12.90 -18.08
CA ARG A 393 -5.45 -13.10 -17.73
C ARG A 393 -6.36 -12.31 -18.68
N PRO A 394 -7.54 -12.83 -19.07
CA PRO A 394 -8.42 -12.14 -20.00
C PRO A 394 -8.82 -10.71 -19.59
N SER A 395 -8.97 -10.44 -18.28
CA SER A 395 -9.29 -9.09 -17.77
C SER A 395 -8.12 -8.12 -17.80
N THR A 396 -6.88 -8.59 -17.83
CA THR A 396 -5.67 -7.76 -17.71
C THR A 396 -5.60 -6.66 -18.77
N GLY A 397 -6.11 -6.91 -19.97
CA GLY A 397 -6.15 -5.89 -21.03
C GLY A 397 -7.02 -4.68 -20.67
N GLU A 398 -8.10 -4.88 -19.93
CA GLU A 398 -8.97 -3.80 -19.42
C GLU A 398 -8.35 -3.12 -18.21
N ASP A 399 -7.79 -3.89 -17.29
CA ASP A 399 -7.08 -3.40 -16.11
C ASP A 399 -5.89 -2.52 -16.52
N ARG A 400 -5.14 -2.92 -17.56
CA ARG A 400 -4.07 -2.11 -18.18
C ARG A 400 -4.58 -0.77 -18.68
N LYS A 401 -5.72 -0.73 -19.38
CA LYS A 401 -6.32 0.52 -19.85
C LYS A 401 -6.75 1.40 -18.69
N PHE A 402 -7.34 0.81 -17.66
CA PHE A 402 -7.76 1.51 -16.45
C PHE A 402 -6.56 2.11 -15.71
N MET A 403 -5.51 1.34 -15.44
CA MET A 403 -4.31 1.83 -14.77
C MET A 403 -3.59 2.92 -15.57
N ASN A 404 -3.53 2.78 -16.88
CA ASN A 404 -2.96 3.83 -17.74
C ASN A 404 -3.83 5.11 -17.76
N MET A 405 -5.12 5.02 -17.56
CA MET A 405 -5.99 6.17 -17.34
C MET A 405 -5.69 6.85 -15.99
N ILE A 406 -5.61 6.07 -14.90
CA ILE A 406 -5.22 6.57 -13.57
C ILE A 406 -3.83 7.24 -13.62
N LYS A 407 -2.85 6.61 -14.27
CA LYS A 407 -1.49 7.16 -14.42
C LYS A 407 -1.48 8.56 -15.03
N LYS A 408 -2.36 8.86 -15.99
CA LYS A 408 -2.45 10.20 -16.62
C LYS A 408 -2.85 11.30 -15.67
N VAL A 409 -3.47 10.99 -14.56
CA VAL A 409 -3.98 11.95 -13.58
C VAL A 409 -3.40 11.75 -12.17
N SER A 410 -2.52 10.78 -12.00
CA SER A 410 -2.01 10.31 -10.71
C SER A 410 -1.43 11.44 -9.85
N SER A 411 -0.71 12.39 -10.45
CA SER A 411 -0.14 13.53 -9.74
C SER A 411 -1.18 14.44 -9.09
N LYS A 412 -2.40 14.51 -9.64
CA LYS A 412 -3.51 15.28 -9.06
C LYS A 412 -4.37 14.44 -8.15
N LEU A 413 -4.57 13.19 -8.52
CA LEU A 413 -5.30 12.22 -7.71
C LEU A 413 -4.60 12.00 -6.35
N ALA A 414 -3.26 11.98 -6.33
CA ALA A 414 -2.47 11.88 -5.11
C ALA A 414 -2.74 13.02 -4.10
N PHE A 415 -3.17 14.19 -4.56
CA PHE A 415 -3.62 15.28 -3.68
C PHE A 415 -5.10 15.14 -3.30
N ALA A 416 -5.96 14.73 -4.23
CA ALA A 416 -7.40 14.63 -4.00
C ALA A 416 -7.74 13.52 -2.99
N VAL A 417 -7.08 12.37 -3.07
CA VAL A 417 -7.33 11.21 -2.22
C VAL A 417 -7.21 11.53 -0.73
N PRO A 418 -6.09 12.05 -0.21
CA PRO A 418 -5.99 12.34 1.23
C PRO A 418 -6.91 13.47 1.69
N ASN A 419 -7.37 14.35 0.80
CA ASN A 419 -8.30 15.42 1.13
C ASN A 419 -9.78 14.97 1.10
N GLY A 420 -10.08 13.68 0.88
CA GLY A 420 -11.45 13.20 0.74
C GLY A 420 -12.19 13.80 -0.49
N GLU A 421 -11.43 14.23 -1.49
CA GLU A 421 -11.97 14.94 -2.65
C GLU A 421 -12.16 14.02 -3.87
N VAL A 422 -12.52 12.76 -3.66
CA VAL A 422 -12.79 11.80 -4.72
C VAL A 422 -14.23 11.33 -4.63
N LEU A 423 -14.97 11.43 -5.72
CA LEU A 423 -16.28 10.81 -5.90
C LEU A 423 -16.13 9.53 -6.71
N GLU A 424 -16.66 8.45 -6.20
CA GLU A 424 -16.81 7.19 -6.89
C GLU A 424 -18.26 7.01 -7.36
N PHE A 425 -18.42 6.51 -8.58
CA PHE A 425 -19.69 6.09 -9.14
C PHE A 425 -19.54 4.63 -9.56
N ASN A 426 -20.02 3.72 -8.72
CA ASN A 426 -19.83 2.29 -8.88
C ASN A 426 -21.16 1.60 -9.18
N GLY A 427 -21.23 0.97 -10.34
CA GLY A 427 -22.39 0.21 -10.83
C GLY A 427 -22.17 -1.31 -10.83
N GLU A 428 -21.21 -1.78 -10.04
CA GLU A 428 -20.94 -3.21 -9.88
C GLU A 428 -22.23 -3.99 -9.59
N HIS A 429 -22.50 -5.02 -10.41
CA HIS A 429 -23.69 -5.88 -10.29
C HIS A 429 -25.05 -5.20 -10.49
N LEU A 430 -25.11 -3.97 -11.00
CA LEU A 430 -26.38 -3.33 -11.35
C LEU A 430 -26.86 -3.79 -12.73
N GLU A 431 -27.95 -4.53 -12.78
CA GLU A 431 -28.64 -4.83 -14.02
C GLU A 431 -29.39 -3.59 -14.53
N GLY A 432 -29.22 -3.22 -15.80
CA GLY A 432 -29.99 -2.17 -16.45
C GLY A 432 -29.37 -0.79 -16.54
N GLY A 433 -28.08 -0.68 -16.20
CA GLY A 433 -27.34 0.58 -16.26
C GLY A 433 -27.35 1.37 -14.96
N MET A 434 -26.49 2.37 -14.89
CA MET A 434 -26.24 3.19 -13.72
C MET A 434 -26.78 4.59 -13.88
N ASP A 435 -27.46 5.09 -12.87
CA ASP A 435 -27.95 6.46 -12.76
C ASP A 435 -27.85 6.90 -11.28
N VAL A 436 -26.72 7.49 -10.92
CA VAL A 436 -26.36 7.84 -9.54
C VAL A 436 -25.94 9.29 -9.46
N THR A 437 -26.27 9.94 -8.35
CA THR A 437 -25.85 11.32 -8.06
C THR A 437 -25.05 11.34 -6.78
N SER A 438 -23.86 11.96 -6.83
CA SER A 438 -23.00 12.23 -5.68
C SER A 438 -22.65 13.72 -5.62
N SER A 439 -22.24 14.20 -4.43
CA SER A 439 -21.97 15.63 -4.23
C SER A 439 -20.64 15.83 -3.50
N LEU A 440 -19.89 16.83 -3.94
CA LEU A 440 -18.61 17.23 -3.34
C LEU A 440 -18.39 18.74 -3.57
N ASN A 441 -17.90 19.43 -2.56
CA ASN A 441 -17.52 20.85 -2.64
C ASN A 441 -18.66 21.77 -3.16
N GLY A 442 -19.91 21.44 -2.84
CA GLY A 442 -21.09 22.19 -3.25
C GLY A 442 -21.60 21.92 -4.66
N PHE A 443 -20.97 21.03 -5.41
CA PHE A 443 -21.42 20.55 -6.71
C PHE A 443 -22.05 19.17 -6.59
N SER A 444 -23.19 18.97 -7.26
CA SER A 444 -23.79 17.65 -7.46
C SER A 444 -23.53 17.18 -8.88
N ILE A 445 -23.05 15.96 -9.00
CA ILE A 445 -22.72 15.32 -10.28
C ILE A 445 -23.57 14.04 -10.40
N ARG A 446 -24.39 14.00 -11.46
CA ARG A 446 -25.13 12.80 -11.86
C ARG A 446 -24.32 12.03 -12.89
N PHE A 447 -24.09 10.78 -12.61
CA PHE A 447 -23.38 9.87 -13.49
C PHE A 447 -24.35 8.87 -14.11
N THR A 448 -24.29 8.72 -15.43
CA THR A 448 -25.07 7.72 -16.16
C THR A 448 -24.18 6.92 -17.10
N GLN A 449 -24.32 5.61 -17.05
CA GLN A 449 -23.60 4.67 -17.89
C GLN A 449 -24.46 3.41 -18.14
N GLY A 450 -24.10 2.63 -19.16
CA GLY A 450 -24.62 1.29 -19.36
C GLY A 450 -24.29 0.32 -18.22
N ASN A 451 -24.44 -0.95 -18.43
CA ASN A 451 -24.19 -1.99 -17.44
C ASN A 451 -22.73 -1.97 -16.95
N ASP A 452 -22.52 -2.29 -15.68
CA ASP A 452 -21.20 -2.40 -15.04
C ASP A 452 -20.33 -1.13 -15.14
N GLY A 453 -20.96 0.04 -15.02
CA GLY A 453 -20.28 1.32 -15.10
C GLY A 453 -19.42 1.64 -13.87
N LEU A 454 -18.27 2.29 -14.13
CA LEU A 454 -17.45 2.89 -13.12
C LEU A 454 -17.03 4.28 -13.56
N GLY A 455 -17.31 5.27 -12.74
CA GLY A 455 -16.85 6.64 -12.88
C GLY A 455 -16.07 7.11 -11.66
N ILE A 456 -15.14 8.02 -11.88
CA ILE A 456 -14.44 8.74 -10.81
C ILE A 456 -14.46 10.22 -11.18
N ALA A 457 -14.74 11.10 -10.21
CA ALA A 457 -14.65 12.54 -10.39
C ALA A 457 -13.94 13.18 -9.20
N PHE A 458 -13.08 14.16 -9.47
CA PHE A 458 -12.39 14.90 -8.42
C PHE A 458 -11.99 16.30 -8.90
N PRO A 459 -11.98 17.31 -7.99
CA PRO A 459 -11.55 18.66 -8.32
C PRO A 459 -10.02 18.73 -8.44
N VAL A 460 -9.55 19.64 -9.29
CA VAL A 460 -8.13 19.98 -9.43
C VAL A 460 -7.88 21.48 -9.34
N GLY A 461 -8.92 22.23 -8.96
CA GLY A 461 -8.97 23.66 -8.75
C GLY A 461 -10.41 24.08 -8.48
N ASP A 462 -10.63 25.34 -8.10
CA ASP A 462 -11.95 25.87 -7.69
C ASP A 462 -13.07 25.60 -8.72
N LYS A 463 -12.71 25.59 -10.01
CA LYS A 463 -13.63 25.43 -11.13
C LYS A 463 -13.13 24.39 -12.15
N GLU A 464 -12.21 23.54 -11.76
CA GLU A 464 -11.62 22.53 -12.63
C GLU A 464 -11.81 21.14 -12.04
N TRP A 465 -12.31 20.22 -12.85
CA TRP A 465 -12.58 18.84 -12.44
C TRP A 465 -11.92 17.85 -13.41
N ILE A 466 -11.57 16.69 -12.90
CA ILE A 466 -11.19 15.52 -13.70
C ILE A 466 -12.32 14.52 -13.60
N LEU A 467 -12.73 13.99 -14.75
CA LEU A 467 -13.71 12.91 -14.89
C LEU A 467 -13.04 11.72 -15.56
N LEU A 468 -13.24 10.54 -15.00
CA LEU A 468 -12.73 9.27 -15.51
C LEU A 468 -13.90 8.31 -15.73
N ALA A 469 -13.86 7.51 -16.79
CA ALA A 469 -14.83 6.44 -17.02
C ALA A 469 -14.12 5.18 -17.52
N ASN A 470 -14.57 4.01 -17.04
CA ASN A 470 -14.12 2.71 -17.55
C ASN A 470 -15.07 2.15 -18.60
N ARG A 471 -14.65 1.08 -19.29
CA ARG A 471 -15.38 0.18 -20.20
C ARG A 471 -16.24 0.85 -21.27
N ASP A 472 -17.25 1.67 -20.89
CA ASP A 472 -18.21 2.28 -21.80
C ASP A 472 -18.21 3.81 -21.72
N SER A 473 -18.78 4.45 -22.73
CA SER A 473 -19.01 5.89 -22.68
C SER A 473 -20.02 6.23 -21.60
N SER A 474 -19.68 7.24 -20.80
CA SER A 474 -20.44 7.70 -19.66
C SER A 474 -20.81 9.16 -19.79
N VAL A 475 -21.89 9.57 -19.13
CA VAL A 475 -22.27 10.97 -19.04
C VAL A 475 -22.19 11.43 -17.59
N PHE A 476 -21.44 12.50 -17.35
CA PHE A 476 -21.43 13.24 -16.10
C PHE A 476 -22.20 14.55 -16.29
N GLU A 477 -23.25 14.74 -15.51
CA GLU A 477 -24.10 15.92 -15.55
C GLU A 477 -23.93 16.73 -14.26
N PHE A 478 -23.33 17.91 -14.36
CA PHE A 478 -23.26 18.85 -13.25
C PHE A 478 -24.62 19.48 -13.00
N ASP A 479 -24.94 19.79 -11.76
CA ASP A 479 -26.19 20.45 -11.42
C ASP A 479 -26.29 21.88 -11.98
N SER A 480 -27.43 22.51 -11.81
CA SER A 480 -27.69 23.85 -12.37
C SER A 480 -26.88 24.98 -11.71
N SER A 481 -26.18 24.71 -10.59
CA SER A 481 -25.31 25.68 -9.94
C SER A 481 -23.98 25.84 -10.68
N ALA A 482 -23.61 24.86 -11.50
CA ALA A 482 -22.41 24.84 -12.32
C ALA A 482 -22.78 25.00 -13.80
N LYS A 483 -22.00 25.79 -14.54
CA LYS A 483 -22.08 25.84 -15.98
C LYS A 483 -20.77 25.37 -16.60
N VAL A 484 -20.85 24.33 -17.44
CA VAL A 484 -19.67 23.78 -18.11
C VAL A 484 -19.22 24.75 -19.22
N ALA A 485 -18.04 25.35 -19.04
CA ALA A 485 -17.42 26.21 -20.05
C ALA A 485 -16.70 25.42 -21.15
N GLY A 486 -16.22 24.22 -20.81
CA GLY A 486 -15.53 23.35 -21.75
C GLY A 486 -15.02 22.06 -21.12
N ALA A 487 -14.75 21.08 -21.98
CA ALA A 487 -14.17 19.82 -21.57
C ALA A 487 -13.18 19.30 -22.61
N ALA A 488 -12.06 18.72 -22.14
CA ALA A 488 -11.02 18.21 -23.02
C ALA A 488 -10.44 16.91 -22.49
N PHE A 489 -10.36 15.91 -23.36
CA PHE A 489 -9.66 14.65 -23.13
C PHE A 489 -8.14 14.85 -23.17
N GLY A 490 -7.42 14.22 -22.24
CA GLY A 490 -5.98 14.35 -22.15
C GLY A 490 -5.35 13.66 -20.94
N GLY A 491 -4.29 14.27 -20.43
CA GLY A 491 -3.56 13.84 -19.25
C GLY A 491 -2.57 14.90 -18.78
N TYR A 492 -2.04 14.73 -17.57
CA TYR A 492 -1.00 15.62 -17.05
C TYR A 492 0.39 15.15 -17.54
N GLU A 493 1.16 16.08 -18.06
CA GLU A 493 2.58 15.92 -18.39
C GLU A 493 3.35 17.12 -17.82
N ASN A 494 4.33 16.85 -16.97
CA ASN A 494 5.11 17.90 -16.30
C ASN A 494 4.21 18.96 -15.60
N GLY A 495 3.21 18.49 -14.87
CA GLY A 495 2.26 19.30 -14.13
C GLY A 495 1.25 20.08 -14.97
N LYS A 496 1.24 19.95 -16.29
CA LYS A 496 0.34 20.66 -17.20
C LYS A 496 -0.59 19.68 -17.92
N TRP A 497 -1.87 20.06 -18.02
CA TRP A 497 -2.82 19.31 -18.82
C TRP A 497 -2.49 19.37 -20.30
N LYS A 498 -2.27 18.25 -20.92
CA LYS A 498 -2.05 18.10 -22.37
C LYS A 498 -3.32 17.60 -23.03
N VAL A 499 -3.95 18.49 -23.76
CA VAL A 499 -5.17 18.17 -24.52
C VAL A 499 -4.82 17.25 -25.68
N GLN A 500 -5.55 16.15 -25.79
CA GLN A 500 -5.48 15.22 -26.94
C GLN A 500 -6.66 15.47 -27.89
N ASN A 501 -7.85 15.74 -27.34
CA ASN A 501 -9.04 16.09 -28.11
C ASN A 501 -10.06 16.83 -27.22
N THR A 502 -11.09 17.41 -27.83
CA THR A 502 -12.25 17.96 -27.11
C THR A 502 -13.24 16.87 -26.76
N SER A 503 -13.85 16.94 -25.59
CA SER A 503 -14.97 16.07 -25.20
C SER A 503 -16.30 16.69 -25.59
N ALA A 504 -17.30 15.85 -25.85
CA ALA A 504 -18.64 16.31 -26.13
C ALA A 504 -19.28 16.95 -24.88
N VAL A 505 -19.79 18.15 -25.04
CA VAL A 505 -20.48 18.93 -24.00
C VAL A 505 -21.87 19.30 -24.53
N ASP A 506 -22.92 18.99 -23.76
CA ASP A 506 -24.31 19.39 -24.05
C ASP A 506 -24.90 20.02 -22.77
N GLY A 507 -24.94 21.34 -22.72
CA GLY A 507 -25.28 22.07 -21.50
C GLY A 507 -24.29 21.77 -20.37
N ASN A 508 -24.77 21.15 -19.29
CA ASN A 508 -23.96 20.73 -18.15
C ASN A 508 -23.54 19.25 -18.21
N LYS A 509 -23.80 18.58 -19.34
CA LYS A 509 -23.44 17.17 -19.56
C LYS A 509 -22.13 17.06 -20.30
N VAL A 510 -21.23 16.24 -19.76
CA VAL A 510 -19.94 15.92 -20.36
C VAL A 510 -19.89 14.43 -20.66
N THR A 511 -19.69 14.09 -21.93
CA THR A 511 -19.50 12.68 -22.32
C THR A 511 -18.02 12.32 -22.18
N VAL A 512 -17.76 11.27 -21.43
CA VAL A 512 -16.42 10.68 -21.23
C VAL A 512 -16.42 9.29 -21.86
N ASN A 513 -15.57 9.07 -22.86
CA ASN A 513 -15.46 7.74 -23.47
C ASN A 513 -14.67 6.78 -22.59
N ALA A 514 -14.81 5.50 -22.85
CA ALA A 514 -14.15 4.43 -22.12
C ALA A 514 -12.63 4.66 -21.97
N TYR A 515 -12.13 4.49 -20.77
CA TYR A 515 -10.71 4.63 -20.41
C TYR A 515 -10.10 6.00 -20.74
N GLN A 516 -10.91 7.04 -20.71
CA GLN A 516 -10.47 8.41 -20.91
C GLN A 516 -10.47 9.21 -19.59
N ALA A 517 -9.52 10.12 -19.51
CA ALA A 517 -9.50 11.18 -18.51
C ALA A 517 -9.89 12.49 -19.20
N VAL A 518 -10.88 13.16 -18.66
CA VAL A 518 -11.41 14.42 -19.20
C VAL A 518 -11.28 15.52 -18.15
N LYS A 519 -10.63 16.63 -18.51
CA LYS A 519 -10.62 17.84 -17.69
C LYS A 519 -11.80 18.73 -18.09
N VAL A 520 -12.58 19.12 -17.09
CA VAL A 520 -13.74 20.03 -17.23
C VAL A 520 -13.42 21.37 -16.61
N ILE A 521 -13.85 22.43 -17.24
CA ILE A 521 -13.78 23.81 -16.75
C ILE A 521 -15.20 24.30 -16.54
N LEU A 522 -15.49 24.82 -15.35
CA LEU A 522 -16.77 25.44 -14.98
C LEU A 522 -16.64 26.98 -15.08
N GLU A 523 -17.78 27.67 -15.36
CA GLU A 523 -17.83 29.14 -15.36
C GLU A 523 -17.85 29.76 -13.96
#